data_4e42743da25d3b3af9095e0d22916ae8
#
_entry.id   4e42743da25d3b3af9095e0d22916ae8
#
_cell.length_a   1.000
_cell.length_b   1.000
_cell.length_c   1.000
_cell.angle_alpha   90.00
_cell.angle_beta   90.00
_cell.angle_gamma   90.00
#
_symmetry.space_group_name_H-M   'P 1'
#
loop_
_entity.id
_entity.type
_entity.pdbx_description
1 polymer ?
#
loop_
_entity_poly.entity_id
_entity_poly.type
_entity_poly.pdbx_seq_one_letter_code
_entity_poly.pdbx_strand_id
1 'polypeptide(L)'
;MTNPTHAVRGCLLAALALLTLGASAPDRTTAVQSDWLYVTLTRGDARSSDTRGTLLLCDPPQGHGRATQACAELRRSDGDIARIPHRNAICTEIYAPVRATAEGQWGGRQVAYEQTFANACVMAARTGAVFALAD
;
A
#
# COMPACT_ATOMS: atom_id res chain seq x y z
N MET A 1 49.43 67.94 -47.70
CA MET A 1 49.87 66.94 -48.71
C MET A 1 49.96 65.59 -48.02
N THR A 2 49.13 64.71 -48.55
CA THR A 2 49.23 63.23 -48.59
C THR A 2 49.30 62.44 -47.26
N ASN A 3 48.18 61.82 -47.03
CA ASN A 3 47.90 60.48 -46.47
C ASN A 3 49.01 59.41 -46.72
N PRO A 4 48.97 58.20 -46.12
CA PRO A 4 47.79 57.42 -45.87
C PRO A 4 47.75 56.60 -44.54
N THR A 5 46.54 56.37 -44.16
CA THR A 5 45.93 55.26 -43.42
C THR A 5 46.49 53.88 -43.64
N HIS A 6 46.68 53.14 -42.56
CA HIS A 6 46.62 51.70 -42.58
C HIS A 6 45.69 51.18 -41.51
N ALA A 7 44.57 50.69 -41.98
CA ALA A 7 43.60 49.92 -41.20
C ALA A 7 44.15 48.53 -40.87
N VAL A 8 44.24 48.20 -39.63
CA VAL A 8 44.42 46.82 -39.17
C VAL A 8 43.11 46.24 -38.73
N ARG A 9 42.63 45.28 -39.51
CA ARG A 9 41.46 44.48 -39.18
C ARG A 9 41.85 43.43 -38.13
N GLY A 10 41.44 43.61 -36.88
CA GLY A 10 41.49 42.58 -35.88
C GLY A 10 40.21 41.76 -35.93
N CYS A 11 40.30 40.52 -36.34
CA CYS A 11 39.26 39.52 -36.20
C CYS A 11 39.26 39.00 -34.77
N LEU A 12 38.28 39.43 -33.99
CA LEU A 12 37.92 38.84 -32.69
C LEU A 12 36.96 37.68 -32.95
N LEU A 13 37.51 36.44 -32.92
CA LEU A 13 36.70 35.22 -32.85
C LEU A 13 36.20 35.07 -31.43
N ALA A 14 34.97 35.41 -31.15
CA ALA A 14 34.27 35.09 -29.93
C ALA A 14 33.82 33.65 -29.98
N ALA A 15 34.52 32.75 -29.31
CA ALA A 15 34.10 31.39 -29.09
C ALA A 15 32.96 31.38 -28.04
N LEU A 16 31.72 31.22 -28.45
CA LEU A 16 30.61 30.93 -27.56
C LEU A 16 30.74 29.46 -27.12
N ALA A 17 31.23 29.22 -25.92
CA ALA A 17 31.11 27.95 -25.25
C ALA A 17 29.66 27.79 -24.76
N LEU A 18 28.85 26.99 -25.48
CA LEU A 18 27.55 26.54 -25.01
C LEU A 18 27.78 25.51 -23.88
N LEU A 19 27.64 25.98 -22.65
CA LEU A 19 27.50 25.09 -21.49
C LEU A 19 26.12 24.46 -21.56
N THR A 20 26.03 23.24 -22.08
CA THR A 20 24.84 22.40 -21.92
C THR A 20 24.79 21.92 -20.49
N LEU A 21 24.01 22.61 -19.65
CA LEU A 21 23.58 22.05 -18.37
C LEU A 21 22.73 20.83 -18.67
N GLY A 22 23.32 19.65 -18.57
CA GLY A 22 22.58 18.41 -18.55
C GLY A 22 21.68 18.39 -17.31
N ALA A 23 20.41 18.71 -17.49
CA ALA A 23 19.40 18.46 -16.48
C ALA A 23 19.27 16.95 -16.34
N SER A 24 19.98 16.34 -15.39
CA SER A 24 19.70 14.99 -14.94
C SER A 24 18.30 15.00 -14.38
N ALA A 25 17.33 14.44 -15.12
CA ALA A 25 16.01 14.15 -14.59
C ALA A 25 16.21 13.25 -13.37
N PRO A 26 15.57 13.52 -12.23
CA PRO A 26 15.64 12.60 -11.11
C PRO A 26 15.05 11.28 -11.59
N ASP A 27 15.85 10.22 -11.48
CA ASP A 27 15.36 8.86 -11.62
C ASP A 27 14.12 8.75 -10.73
N ARG A 28 12.96 8.65 -11.37
CA ARG A 28 11.76 8.19 -10.66
C ARG A 28 12.03 6.74 -10.33
N THR A 29 12.71 6.53 -9.21
CA THR A 29 12.66 5.26 -8.52
C THR A 29 11.18 5.00 -8.32
N THR A 30 10.63 4.08 -9.09
CA THR A 30 9.28 3.56 -8.88
C THR A 30 9.34 3.04 -7.45
N ALA A 31 8.81 3.80 -6.51
CA ALA A 31 8.64 3.32 -5.16
C ALA A 31 7.84 2.04 -5.30
N VAL A 32 8.46 0.91 -4.98
CA VAL A 32 7.78 -0.38 -4.93
C VAL A 32 6.68 -0.16 -3.90
N GLN A 33 5.46 0.01 -4.39
CA GLN A 33 4.31 0.21 -3.53
C GLN A 33 4.04 -1.13 -2.88
N SER A 34 4.56 -1.29 -1.66
CA SER A 34 4.35 -2.50 -0.88
C SER A 34 2.87 -2.62 -0.53
N ASP A 35 2.30 -3.80 -0.76
CA ASP A 35 0.95 -4.13 -0.34
C ASP A 35 0.93 -4.30 1.17
N TRP A 36 0.08 -3.52 1.84
CA TRP A 36 -0.06 -3.56 3.29
C TRP A 36 -1.46 -3.21 3.75
N LEU A 37 -1.87 -3.80 4.86
CA LEU A 37 -3.12 -3.49 5.54
C LEU A 37 -2.89 -3.40 7.05
N TYR A 38 -3.41 -2.37 7.68
CA TYR A 38 -3.60 -2.37 9.13
C TYR A 38 -4.97 -2.97 9.43
N VAL A 39 -4.97 -4.13 10.05
CA VAL A 39 -6.20 -4.89 10.33
C VAL A 39 -6.54 -4.80 11.80
N THR A 40 -7.80 -4.56 12.10
CA THR A 40 -8.30 -4.41 13.47
C THR A 40 -9.52 -5.29 13.69
N LEU A 41 -9.57 -5.92 14.83
CA LEU A 41 -10.70 -6.73 15.30
C LEU A 41 -11.19 -6.18 16.63
N THR A 42 -12.46 -5.79 16.69
CA THR A 42 -13.12 -5.37 17.92
C THR A 42 -14.19 -6.39 18.31
N ARG A 43 -14.07 -6.96 19.50
CA ARG A 43 -15.04 -7.89 20.10
C ARG A 43 -15.87 -7.16 21.16
N GLY A 44 -17.14 -7.49 21.26
CA GLY A 44 -18.05 -6.91 22.26
C GLY A 44 -18.83 -5.70 21.73
N ASP A 45 -19.56 -5.11 22.65
CA ASP A 45 -20.38 -3.92 22.39
C ASP A 45 -19.65 -2.62 22.77
N ALA A 46 -20.31 -1.48 22.60
CA ALA A 46 -19.73 -0.17 22.89
C ALA A 46 -19.32 0.06 24.37
N ARG A 47 -19.76 -0.80 25.30
CA ARG A 47 -19.47 -0.68 26.73
C ARG A 47 -18.36 -1.58 27.20
N SER A 48 -18.14 -2.71 26.49
CA SER A 48 -17.13 -3.69 26.82
C SER A 48 -16.52 -4.22 25.54
N SER A 49 -15.60 -3.47 24.95
CA SER A 49 -14.93 -3.86 23.72
C SER A 49 -13.48 -4.23 23.98
N ASP A 50 -13.05 -5.34 23.40
CA ASP A 50 -11.65 -5.73 23.27
C ASP A 50 -11.23 -5.50 21.82
N THR A 51 -10.29 -4.58 21.61
CA THR A 51 -9.81 -4.22 20.27
C THR A 51 -8.35 -4.63 20.12
N ARG A 52 -8.06 -5.37 19.06
CA ARG A 52 -6.72 -5.82 18.67
C ARG A 52 -6.46 -5.41 17.23
N GLY A 53 -5.23 -5.00 16.95
CA GLY A 53 -4.81 -4.63 15.61
C GLY A 53 -3.39 -5.08 15.32
N THR A 54 -3.11 -5.29 14.04
CA THR A 54 -1.77 -5.58 13.57
C THR A 54 -1.57 -5.06 12.15
N LEU A 55 -0.31 -4.81 11.82
CA LEU A 55 0.10 -4.45 10.47
C LEU A 55 0.43 -5.72 9.68
N LEU A 56 -0.31 -5.96 8.61
CA LEU A 56 -0.03 -7.01 7.64
C LEU A 56 0.76 -6.41 6.47
N LEU A 57 1.98 -6.87 6.28
CA LEU A 57 2.79 -6.56 5.11
C LEU A 57 2.80 -7.78 4.19
N CYS A 58 2.77 -7.59 2.87
CA CYS A 58 2.68 -8.68 1.93
C CYS A 58 3.88 -8.83 0.97
N ASP A 59 4.88 -7.98 1.09
CA ASP A 59 6.12 -8.06 0.30
C ASP A 59 7.36 -7.77 1.15
N PRO A 60 7.91 -8.77 1.85
CA PRO A 60 7.44 -10.15 2.08
C PRO A 60 6.33 -10.24 3.15
N PRO A 61 5.57 -11.36 3.20
CA PRO A 61 4.53 -11.56 4.21
C PRO A 61 5.09 -11.53 5.64
N GLN A 62 4.65 -10.55 6.46
CA GLN A 62 5.10 -10.39 7.85
C GLN A 62 4.14 -9.50 8.65
N GLY A 63 4.40 -9.35 9.94
CA GLY A 63 3.67 -8.50 10.87
C GLY A 63 2.37 -9.11 11.42
N HIS A 64 1.86 -10.17 10.82
CA HIS A 64 0.63 -10.85 11.17
C HIS A 64 0.91 -12.34 11.41
N GLY A 65 0.29 -12.94 12.42
CA GLY A 65 0.54 -14.35 12.80
C GLY A 65 0.28 -15.36 11.65
N ARG A 66 -0.57 -15.01 10.70
CA ARG A 66 -0.86 -15.79 9.49
C ARG A 66 -0.58 -15.01 8.20
N ALA A 67 0.45 -14.18 8.19
CA ALA A 67 0.77 -13.27 7.09
C ALA A 67 0.82 -13.98 5.72
N THR A 68 1.50 -15.11 5.63
CA THR A 68 1.62 -15.87 4.37
C THR A 68 0.26 -16.27 3.80
N GLN A 69 -0.63 -16.78 4.66
CA GLN A 69 -1.96 -17.21 4.24
C GLN A 69 -2.85 -16.00 3.90
N ALA A 70 -2.87 -14.99 4.76
CA ALA A 70 -3.65 -13.77 4.55
C ALA A 70 -3.25 -13.06 3.25
N CYS A 71 -1.95 -12.89 3.00
CA CYS A 71 -1.45 -12.29 1.76
C CYS A 71 -1.81 -13.14 0.53
N ALA A 72 -1.76 -14.47 0.62
CA ALA A 72 -2.17 -15.33 -0.49
C ALA A 72 -3.66 -15.20 -0.81
N GLU A 73 -4.52 -15.08 0.20
CA GLU A 73 -5.96 -14.86 0.03
C GLU A 73 -6.25 -13.48 -0.59
N LEU A 74 -5.59 -12.44 -0.09
CA LEU A 74 -5.70 -11.08 -0.62
C LEU A 74 -5.22 -10.97 -2.08
N ARG A 75 -4.14 -11.65 -2.46
CA ARG A 75 -3.69 -11.68 -3.86
C ARG A 75 -4.74 -12.28 -4.80
N ARG A 76 -5.45 -13.34 -4.39
CA ARG A 76 -6.50 -13.95 -5.20
C ARG A 76 -7.73 -13.07 -5.35
N SER A 77 -7.98 -12.19 -4.39
CA SER A 77 -9.11 -11.23 -4.41
C SER A 77 -8.69 -9.82 -4.81
N ASP A 78 -7.44 -9.63 -5.26
CA ASP A 78 -6.88 -8.33 -5.65
C ASP A 78 -7.02 -7.26 -4.54
N GLY A 79 -6.78 -7.66 -3.28
CA GLY A 79 -6.87 -6.81 -2.10
C GLY A 79 -8.29 -6.54 -1.60
N ASP A 80 -9.31 -7.07 -2.27
CA ASP A 80 -10.70 -6.90 -1.86
C ASP A 80 -11.12 -8.02 -0.89
N ILE A 81 -11.19 -7.68 0.40
CA ILE A 81 -11.55 -8.64 1.45
C ILE A 81 -12.95 -9.22 1.25
N ALA A 82 -13.89 -8.42 0.74
CA ALA A 82 -15.26 -8.87 0.51
C ALA A 82 -15.37 -9.93 -0.60
N ARG A 83 -14.36 -10.01 -1.46
CA ARG A 83 -14.28 -10.99 -2.56
C ARG A 83 -13.52 -12.27 -2.20
N ILE A 84 -13.00 -12.39 -0.98
CA ILE A 84 -12.38 -13.63 -0.54
C ILE A 84 -13.43 -14.75 -0.56
N PRO A 85 -13.15 -15.91 -1.22
CA PRO A 85 -14.10 -17.00 -1.27
C PRO A 85 -14.50 -17.49 0.11
N HIS A 86 -15.79 -17.58 0.34
CA HIS A 86 -16.32 -18.06 1.63
C HIS A 86 -15.98 -19.52 1.84
N ARG A 87 -15.57 -19.86 3.06
CA ARG A 87 -15.35 -21.24 3.47
C ARG A 87 -16.65 -21.84 3.99
N ASN A 88 -16.89 -23.10 3.67
CA ASN A 88 -17.95 -23.87 4.31
C ASN A 88 -17.52 -24.16 5.75
N ALA A 89 -18.10 -23.46 6.71
CA ALA A 89 -17.87 -23.65 8.13
C ALA A 89 -19.20 -23.84 8.83
N ILE A 90 -19.26 -24.79 9.76
CA ILE A 90 -20.40 -24.95 10.66
C ILE A 90 -20.14 -24.05 11.85
N CYS A 91 -20.81 -22.90 11.88
CA CYS A 91 -20.70 -21.95 12.97
C CYS A 91 -21.92 -22.07 13.89
N THR A 92 -21.69 -21.80 15.19
CA THR A 92 -22.79 -21.69 16.14
C THR A 92 -23.62 -20.45 15.84
N GLU A 93 -24.90 -20.45 16.20
CA GLU A 93 -25.80 -19.30 16.08
C GLU A 93 -25.67 -18.33 17.28
N ILE A 94 -24.70 -18.55 18.17
CA ILE A 94 -24.45 -17.67 19.30
C ILE A 94 -24.06 -16.28 18.77
N TYR A 95 -24.81 -15.28 19.18
CA TYR A 95 -24.54 -13.90 18.83
C TYR A 95 -23.45 -13.33 19.77
N ALA A 96 -22.24 -13.21 19.25
CA ALA A 96 -21.07 -12.61 19.90
C ALA A 96 -20.38 -11.70 18.88
N PRO A 97 -20.91 -10.49 18.64
CA PRO A 97 -20.53 -9.68 17.49
C PRO A 97 -19.06 -9.32 17.49
N VAL A 98 -18.48 -9.37 16.30
CA VAL A 98 -17.11 -8.92 16.02
C VAL A 98 -17.12 -7.94 14.87
N ARG A 99 -16.44 -6.80 15.05
CA ARG A 99 -16.24 -5.80 14.01
C ARG A 99 -14.84 -5.93 13.46
N ALA A 100 -14.74 -6.13 12.17
CA ALA A 100 -13.48 -6.24 11.45
C ALA A 100 -13.27 -4.99 10.60
N THR A 101 -12.13 -4.34 10.73
CA THR A 101 -11.75 -3.19 9.90
C THR A 101 -10.36 -3.41 9.31
N ALA A 102 -10.16 -2.97 8.08
CA ALA A 102 -8.86 -2.97 7.45
C ALA A 102 -8.67 -1.67 6.64
N GLU A 103 -7.53 -1.05 6.82
CA GLU A 103 -7.14 0.14 6.10
C GLU A 103 -5.71 -0.04 5.57
N GLY A 104 -5.46 0.43 4.36
CA GLY A 104 -4.13 0.32 3.79
C GLY A 104 -4.08 0.51 2.30
N GLN A 105 -3.18 -0.22 1.66
CA GLN A 105 -2.93 -0.09 0.24
C GLN A 105 -2.70 -1.47 -0.39
N TRP A 106 -3.28 -1.67 -1.58
CA TRP A 106 -3.08 -2.86 -2.38
C TRP A 106 -2.97 -2.50 -3.86
N GLY A 107 -1.89 -2.91 -4.51
CA GLY A 107 -1.66 -2.58 -5.91
C GLY A 107 -1.74 -1.08 -6.21
N GLY A 108 -1.28 -0.23 -5.31
CA GLY A 108 -1.36 1.23 -5.44
C GLY A 108 -2.74 1.84 -5.16
N ARG A 109 -3.75 1.03 -4.80
CA ARG A 109 -5.10 1.50 -4.48
C ARG A 109 -5.33 1.50 -2.98
N GLN A 110 -6.04 2.49 -2.49
CA GLN A 110 -6.47 2.53 -1.09
C GLN A 110 -7.48 1.42 -0.82
N VAL A 111 -7.28 0.73 0.30
CA VAL A 111 -8.20 -0.27 0.82
C VAL A 111 -8.84 0.29 2.08
N ALA A 112 -10.16 0.26 2.14
CA ALA A 112 -10.94 0.56 3.32
C ALA A 112 -12.05 -0.49 3.42
N TYR A 113 -12.03 -1.27 4.48
CA TYR A 113 -12.98 -2.34 4.74
C TYR A 113 -13.51 -2.24 6.16
N GLU A 114 -14.80 -2.38 6.32
CA GLU A 114 -15.45 -2.48 7.62
C GLU A 114 -16.67 -3.38 7.53
N GLN A 115 -16.75 -4.36 8.43
CA GLN A 115 -17.93 -5.21 8.56
C GLN A 115 -18.08 -5.75 9.98
N THR A 116 -19.31 -5.82 10.45
CA THR A 116 -19.68 -6.51 11.69
C THR A 116 -20.29 -7.87 11.37
N PHE A 117 -19.80 -8.89 12.05
CA PHE A 117 -20.23 -10.28 11.91
C PHE A 117 -20.92 -10.74 13.19
N ALA A 118 -21.86 -11.70 13.06
CA ALA A 118 -22.58 -12.25 14.20
C ALA A 118 -21.66 -12.92 15.25
N ASN A 119 -20.53 -13.48 14.81
CA ASN A 119 -19.49 -14.05 15.66
C ASN A 119 -18.18 -14.25 14.90
N ALA A 120 -17.12 -14.58 15.61
CA ALA A 120 -15.78 -14.78 15.04
C ALA A 120 -15.71 -15.95 14.04
N CYS A 121 -16.52 -17.01 14.21
CA CYS A 121 -16.56 -18.12 13.28
C CYS A 121 -17.09 -17.66 11.89
N VAL A 122 -18.20 -16.93 11.88
CA VAL A 122 -18.76 -16.37 10.63
C VAL A 122 -17.79 -15.40 9.97
N MET A 123 -17.11 -14.56 10.75
CA MET A 123 -16.07 -13.67 10.26
C MET A 123 -14.96 -14.46 9.56
N ALA A 124 -14.38 -15.46 10.24
CA ALA A 124 -13.29 -16.27 9.70
C ALA A 124 -13.71 -17.05 8.43
N ALA A 125 -14.96 -17.52 8.36
CA ALA A 125 -15.49 -18.18 7.19
C ALA A 125 -15.59 -17.24 5.96
N ARG A 126 -15.78 -15.93 6.20
CA ARG A 126 -15.97 -14.94 5.14
C ARG A 126 -14.71 -14.17 4.77
N THR A 127 -13.77 -14.02 5.69
CA THR A 127 -12.58 -13.17 5.51
C THR A 127 -11.27 -13.96 5.51
N GLY A 128 -11.35 -15.28 5.61
CA GLY A 128 -10.16 -16.13 5.61
C GLY A 128 -9.25 -15.87 6.81
N ALA A 129 -7.96 -15.76 6.55
CA ALA A 129 -6.94 -15.54 7.56
C ALA A 129 -6.68 -14.04 7.86
N VAL A 130 -7.29 -13.12 7.11
CA VAL A 130 -6.98 -11.68 7.22
C VAL A 130 -7.20 -11.13 8.63
N PHE A 131 -8.25 -11.56 9.32
CA PHE A 131 -8.54 -11.16 10.69
C PHE A 131 -8.26 -12.25 11.73
N ALA A 132 -7.48 -13.26 11.39
CA ALA A 132 -7.04 -14.28 12.33
C ALA A 132 -5.89 -13.73 13.21
N LEU A 133 -6.19 -12.71 14.01
CA LEU A 133 -5.24 -12.11 14.95
C LEU A 133 -5.01 -13.09 16.10
N ALA A 134 -3.74 -13.21 16.54
CA ALA A 134 -3.40 -14.03 17.68
C ALA A 134 -4.10 -13.50 18.96
N ASP A 135 -4.57 -14.43 19.78
CA ASP A 135 -5.13 -14.13 21.12
C ASP A 135 -4.04 -13.73 22.09
#